data_9cc88a8ab27b0348001c6f8287399b24
#
_entry.id   9cc88a8ab27b0348001c6f8287399b24
#
_cell.length_a   1.000
_cell.length_b   1.000
_cell.length_c   1.000
_cell.angle_alpha   90.00
_cell.angle_beta   90.00
_cell.angle_gamma   90.00
#
_symmetry.space_group_name_H-M   'P 1'
#
loop_
_entity.id
_entity.type
_entity.pdbx_description
1 polymer ?
#
loop_
_entity_poly.entity_id
_entity_poly.type
_entity_poly.pdbx_seq_one_letter_code
_entity_poly.pdbx_strand_id
1 'polypeptide(L)'
;MPRRSRFPSVSLALVGASMLAGCASTPVYDFVDPAHRDARYDGFLAYAAFEDLALRAAFEDAVCTRLFKAGHACETMLSAAPPTREQDAASRHAASRRSGAQATLLINVADTQSPERASLAHGQPAYEISLLDNARQEVVARFATESQAKRGMSTRKQADRLARRLVGALERESLLFERP
;
A
#
# COMPACT_ATOMS: atom_id res chain seq x y z
N MET A 1 80.18 12.88 -14.51
CA MET A 1 79.36 11.80 -13.93
C MET A 1 78.07 12.41 -13.36
N PRO A 2 76.91 12.27 -14.00
CA PRO A 2 75.67 12.87 -13.51
C PRO A 2 74.90 11.84 -12.67
N ARG A 3 74.47 12.27 -11.46
CA ARG A 3 73.58 11.53 -10.54
C ARG A 3 72.18 11.52 -11.07
N ARG A 4 71.56 10.34 -11.28
CA ARG A 4 70.22 10.13 -11.59
C ARG A 4 69.35 10.19 -10.26
N SER A 5 68.49 11.18 -10.12
CA SER A 5 67.50 11.24 -9.09
C SER A 5 66.32 10.38 -9.51
N ARG A 6 65.94 9.38 -8.68
CA ARG A 6 64.75 8.55 -8.82
C ARG A 6 63.64 9.23 -8.04
N PHE A 7 62.57 9.66 -8.73
CA PHE A 7 61.32 10.09 -8.11
C PHE A 7 60.46 8.84 -7.84
N PRO A 8 59.92 8.65 -6.64
CA PRO A 8 58.95 7.61 -6.40
C PRO A 8 57.57 8.03 -6.90
N SER A 9 56.96 7.19 -7.74
CA SER A 9 55.61 7.33 -8.21
C SER A 9 54.62 7.07 -7.06
N VAL A 10 53.94 8.11 -6.61
CA VAL A 10 52.84 8.01 -5.66
C VAL A 10 51.59 7.56 -6.41
N SER A 11 51.21 6.29 -6.26
CA SER A 11 49.95 5.75 -6.76
C SER A 11 48.82 6.26 -5.90
N LEU A 12 48.04 7.21 -6.42
CA LEU A 12 46.83 7.73 -5.79
C LEU A 12 45.70 6.71 -5.96
N ALA A 13 45.45 5.88 -4.94
CA ALA A 13 44.31 4.95 -4.89
C ALA A 13 43.04 5.75 -4.70
N LEU A 14 42.23 5.88 -5.76
CA LEU A 14 40.92 6.49 -5.75
C LEU A 14 39.91 5.50 -5.09
N VAL A 15 39.69 5.67 -3.78
CA VAL A 15 38.64 4.93 -3.06
C VAL A 15 37.29 5.49 -3.49
N GLY A 16 36.62 4.77 -4.39
CA GLY A 16 35.24 5.06 -4.79
C GLY A 16 34.29 4.83 -3.63
N ALA A 17 33.86 5.91 -2.99
CA ALA A 17 32.75 5.88 -2.02
C ALA A 17 31.44 5.61 -2.78
N SER A 18 31.01 4.35 -2.81
CA SER A 18 29.66 3.96 -3.26
C SER A 18 28.65 4.54 -2.29
N MET A 19 28.08 5.69 -2.63
CA MET A 19 26.90 6.21 -1.95
C MET A 19 25.73 5.26 -2.20
N LEU A 20 25.47 4.39 -1.25
CA LEU A 20 24.21 3.68 -1.12
C LEU A 20 23.12 4.74 -0.86
N ALA A 21 22.52 5.23 -1.95
CA ALA A 21 21.30 5.99 -1.88
C ALA A 21 20.21 5.06 -1.34
N GLY A 22 20.13 4.96 -0.02
CA GLY A 22 19.03 4.29 0.67
C GLY A 22 17.75 4.96 0.25
N CYS A 23 16.93 4.28 -0.57
CA CYS A 23 15.55 4.67 -0.78
C CYS A 23 14.89 4.70 0.59
N ALA A 24 14.66 5.89 1.15
CA ALA A 24 13.87 6.07 2.34
C ALA A 24 12.44 5.62 2.04
N SER A 25 12.17 4.34 2.24
CA SER A 25 10.82 3.80 2.20
C SER A 25 10.13 4.28 3.47
N THR A 26 9.05 5.03 3.33
CA THR A 26 8.19 5.38 4.47
C THR A 26 7.68 4.09 5.08
N PRO A 27 7.83 3.91 6.39
CA PRO A 27 7.39 2.68 7.03
C PRO A 27 5.88 2.48 6.80
N VAL A 28 5.52 1.30 6.37
CA VAL A 28 4.16 0.78 6.50
C VAL A 28 4.18 0.00 7.80
N TYR A 29 3.34 0.42 8.75
CA TYR A 29 3.12 -0.37 9.95
C TYR A 29 2.11 -1.44 9.59
N ASP A 30 2.52 -2.69 9.66
CA ASP A 30 1.71 -3.86 9.34
C ASP A 30 1.53 -4.72 10.60
N PHE A 31 0.32 -5.20 10.77
CA PHE A 31 -0.03 -6.17 11.80
C PHE A 31 -0.91 -7.25 11.17
N VAL A 32 -0.43 -8.50 11.21
CA VAL A 32 -1.19 -9.68 10.81
C VAL A 32 -1.58 -10.46 12.06
N ASP A 33 -2.86 -10.79 12.18
CA ASP A 33 -3.35 -11.61 13.29
C ASP A 33 -2.61 -12.96 13.29
N PRO A 34 -2.00 -13.35 14.42
CA PRO A 34 -1.30 -14.63 14.55
C PRO A 34 -2.12 -15.85 14.15
N ALA A 35 -3.45 -15.81 14.36
CA ALA A 35 -4.36 -16.88 13.96
C ALA A 35 -4.54 -17.01 12.44
N HIS A 36 -4.11 -16.00 11.67
CA HIS A 36 -4.30 -15.90 10.22
C HIS A 36 -2.98 -15.82 9.43
N ARG A 37 -1.84 -16.13 10.04
CA ARG A 37 -0.50 -16.07 9.39
C ARG A 37 -0.37 -16.95 8.15
N ASP A 38 -1.14 -18.01 8.08
CA ASP A 38 -1.13 -18.93 6.94
C ASP A 38 -2.21 -18.61 5.89
N ALA A 39 -2.98 -17.53 6.11
CA ALA A 39 -4.00 -17.10 5.16
C ALA A 39 -3.34 -16.57 3.87
N ARG A 40 -3.88 -16.99 2.72
CA ARG A 40 -3.42 -16.57 1.39
C ARG A 40 -4.62 -16.26 0.52
N TYR A 41 -4.52 -15.17 -0.22
CA TYR A 41 -5.62 -14.66 -1.05
C TYR A 41 -5.16 -14.43 -2.49
N ASP A 42 -6.01 -14.77 -3.46
CA ASP A 42 -5.78 -14.55 -4.88
C ASP A 42 -6.82 -13.62 -5.53
N GLY A 43 -7.95 -13.43 -4.86
CA GLY A 43 -9.05 -12.58 -5.33
C GLY A 43 -9.40 -11.50 -4.30
N PHE A 44 -9.41 -10.24 -4.74
CA PHE A 44 -9.60 -9.08 -3.87
C PHE A 44 -10.77 -8.20 -4.31
N LEU A 45 -11.42 -7.57 -3.34
CA LEU A 45 -12.34 -6.46 -3.53
C LEU A 45 -11.69 -5.20 -2.92
N ALA A 46 -11.40 -4.19 -3.73
CA ALA A 46 -10.89 -2.92 -3.24
C ALA A 46 -12.04 -1.98 -2.88
N TYR A 47 -12.05 -1.48 -1.65
CA TYR A 47 -13.05 -0.54 -1.15
C TYR A 47 -12.37 0.65 -0.46
N ALA A 48 -12.45 1.83 -1.08
CA ALA A 48 -12.04 3.08 -0.45
C ALA A 48 -13.27 3.76 0.17
N ALA A 49 -13.30 3.83 1.50
CA ALA A 49 -14.43 4.41 2.24
C ALA A 49 -14.33 5.95 2.30
N PHE A 50 -14.33 6.57 1.12
CA PHE A 50 -14.29 8.02 0.94
C PHE A 50 -15.64 8.55 0.46
N GLU A 51 -16.01 9.76 0.88
CA GLU A 51 -17.24 10.41 0.42
C GLU A 51 -17.14 10.87 -1.04
N ASP A 52 -15.99 11.41 -1.43
CA ASP A 52 -15.73 11.86 -2.79
C ASP A 52 -15.57 10.67 -3.74
N LEU A 53 -16.49 10.53 -4.70
CA LEU A 53 -16.53 9.43 -5.66
C LEU A 53 -15.31 9.40 -6.58
N ALA A 54 -14.77 10.55 -6.98
CA ALA A 54 -13.61 10.61 -7.86
C ALA A 54 -12.33 10.16 -7.11
N LEU A 55 -12.23 10.56 -5.84
CA LEU A 55 -11.16 10.10 -4.96
C LEU A 55 -11.26 8.59 -4.72
N ARG A 56 -12.47 8.10 -4.41
CA ARG A 56 -12.76 6.69 -4.22
C ARG A 56 -12.36 5.86 -5.45
N ALA A 57 -12.82 6.25 -6.64
CA ALA A 57 -12.49 5.60 -7.90
C ALA A 57 -10.98 5.53 -8.11
N ALA A 58 -10.27 6.65 -7.92
CA ALA A 58 -8.82 6.71 -8.12
C ALA A 58 -8.05 5.73 -7.21
N PHE A 59 -8.48 5.54 -5.96
CA PHE A 59 -7.82 4.64 -5.02
C PHE A 59 -8.16 3.17 -5.29
N GLU A 60 -9.43 2.85 -5.52
CA GLU A 60 -9.87 1.49 -5.86
C GLU A 60 -9.20 1.00 -7.16
N ASP A 61 -9.19 1.83 -8.22
CA ASP A 61 -8.55 1.52 -9.50
C ASP A 61 -7.04 1.33 -9.38
N ALA A 62 -6.36 2.18 -8.59
CA ALA A 62 -4.93 2.07 -8.39
C ALA A 62 -4.55 0.75 -7.69
N VAL A 63 -5.31 0.35 -6.66
CA VAL A 63 -5.10 -0.90 -5.92
C VAL A 63 -5.35 -2.10 -6.85
N CYS A 64 -6.49 -2.12 -7.55
CA CYS A 64 -6.80 -3.22 -8.46
C CYS A 64 -5.79 -3.31 -9.62
N THR A 65 -5.37 -2.18 -10.20
CA THR A 65 -4.32 -2.17 -11.23
C THR A 65 -3.01 -2.77 -10.71
N ARG A 66 -2.65 -2.49 -9.46
CA ARG A 66 -1.41 -2.99 -8.88
C ARG A 66 -1.49 -4.48 -8.55
N LEU A 67 -2.61 -4.96 -7.98
CA LEU A 67 -2.85 -6.37 -7.72
C LEU A 67 -2.87 -7.18 -9.02
N PHE A 68 -3.53 -6.67 -10.07
CA PHE A 68 -3.53 -7.31 -11.37
C PHE A 68 -2.11 -7.46 -11.96
N LYS A 69 -1.26 -6.44 -11.83
CA LYS A 69 0.16 -6.51 -12.25
C LYS A 69 0.97 -7.52 -11.42
N ALA A 70 0.56 -7.78 -10.20
CA ALA A 70 1.15 -8.81 -9.35
C ALA A 70 0.54 -10.21 -9.60
N GLY A 71 -0.40 -10.35 -10.56
CA GLY A 71 -1.00 -11.61 -10.96
C GLY A 71 -2.29 -11.98 -10.21
N HIS A 72 -2.87 -11.09 -9.42
CA HIS A 72 -4.06 -11.35 -8.60
C HIS A 72 -5.31 -10.73 -9.19
N ALA A 73 -6.46 -11.41 -9.04
CA ALA A 73 -7.76 -10.86 -9.41
C ALA A 73 -8.17 -9.74 -8.46
N CYS A 74 -8.75 -8.67 -9.01
CA CYS A 74 -9.28 -7.58 -8.20
C CYS A 74 -10.49 -6.94 -8.87
N GLU A 75 -11.53 -6.66 -8.08
CA GLU A 75 -12.68 -5.87 -8.47
C GLU A 75 -12.78 -4.63 -7.57
N THR A 76 -13.29 -3.52 -8.12
CA THR A 76 -13.55 -2.31 -7.32
C THR A 76 -14.92 -2.41 -6.65
N MET A 77 -15.08 -1.86 -5.45
CA MET A 77 -16.38 -1.79 -4.81
C MET A 77 -17.36 -0.92 -5.60
N LEU A 78 -16.87 0.11 -6.29
CA LEU A 78 -17.69 0.93 -7.19
C LEU A 78 -18.31 0.12 -8.33
N SER A 79 -17.60 -0.90 -8.85
CA SER A 79 -18.15 -1.83 -9.84
C SER A 79 -19.11 -2.82 -9.23
N ALA A 80 -18.74 -3.46 -8.13
CA ALA A 80 -19.53 -4.50 -7.45
C ALA A 80 -20.83 -3.97 -6.80
N ALA A 81 -20.78 -2.71 -6.31
CA ALA A 81 -21.90 -1.99 -5.73
C ALA A 81 -21.94 -0.54 -6.24
N PRO A 82 -22.54 -0.30 -7.42
CA PRO A 82 -22.61 1.04 -7.99
C PRO A 82 -23.32 2.05 -7.08
N PRO A 83 -22.82 3.30 -6.97
CA PRO A 83 -23.33 4.32 -6.05
C PRO A 83 -24.72 4.88 -6.42
N THR A 84 -25.31 4.40 -7.51
CA THR A 84 -26.71 4.68 -7.91
C THR A 84 -27.73 3.94 -7.03
N ARG A 85 -27.27 3.08 -6.13
CA ARG A 85 -28.08 2.33 -5.17
C ARG A 85 -27.63 2.65 -3.75
N GLU A 86 -28.46 2.28 -2.77
CA GLU A 86 -28.10 2.41 -1.37
C GLU A 86 -26.79 1.69 -1.04
N GLN A 87 -25.92 2.36 -0.30
CA GLN A 87 -24.57 1.92 0.02
C GLN A 87 -24.41 1.62 1.52
N ASP A 88 -25.36 0.87 2.07
CA ASP A 88 -25.29 0.41 3.46
C ASP A 88 -24.30 -0.77 3.64
N ALA A 89 -24.10 -1.22 4.87
CA ALA A 89 -23.21 -2.34 5.18
C ALA A 89 -23.71 -3.65 4.54
N ALA A 90 -25.04 -3.86 4.47
CA ALA A 90 -25.62 -5.07 3.92
C ALA A 90 -25.41 -5.16 2.41
N SER A 91 -25.60 -4.06 1.68
CA SER A 91 -25.36 -3.99 0.23
C SER A 91 -23.88 -4.21 -0.12
N ARG A 92 -22.95 -3.66 0.66
CA ARG A 92 -21.49 -3.90 0.48
C ARG A 92 -21.11 -5.34 0.75
N HIS A 93 -21.66 -5.94 1.82
CA HIS A 93 -21.44 -7.35 2.12
C HIS A 93 -22.01 -8.27 1.03
N ALA A 94 -23.19 -7.94 0.50
CA ALA A 94 -23.76 -8.67 -0.63
C ALA A 94 -22.91 -8.53 -1.89
N ALA A 95 -22.32 -7.35 -2.15
CA ALA A 95 -21.39 -7.12 -3.25
C ALA A 95 -20.11 -7.96 -3.09
N SER A 96 -19.51 -7.98 -1.90
CA SER A 96 -18.35 -8.81 -1.60
C SER A 96 -18.59 -10.30 -1.88
N ARG A 97 -19.75 -10.83 -1.50
CA ARG A 97 -20.11 -12.23 -1.82
C ARG A 97 -20.32 -12.47 -3.32
N ARG A 98 -20.96 -11.53 -4.03
CA ARG A 98 -21.22 -11.68 -5.48
C ARG A 98 -19.95 -11.57 -6.34
N SER A 99 -19.00 -10.75 -5.93
CA SER A 99 -17.71 -10.59 -6.64
C SER A 99 -16.87 -11.87 -6.63
N GLY A 100 -17.14 -12.82 -5.71
CA GLY A 100 -16.31 -14.00 -5.52
C GLY A 100 -14.92 -13.69 -4.94
N ALA A 101 -14.67 -12.43 -4.53
CA ALA A 101 -13.41 -12.06 -3.90
C ALA A 101 -13.23 -12.78 -2.56
N GLN A 102 -12.03 -13.31 -2.33
CA GLN A 102 -11.70 -13.99 -1.08
C GLN A 102 -11.46 -13.01 0.07
N ALA A 103 -10.94 -11.83 -0.25
CA ALA A 103 -10.66 -10.80 0.73
C ALA A 103 -11.09 -9.40 0.25
N THR A 104 -11.43 -8.54 1.21
CA THR A 104 -11.74 -7.13 0.96
C THR A 104 -10.65 -6.25 1.57
N LEU A 105 -10.08 -5.35 0.76
CA LEU A 105 -9.17 -4.30 1.19
C LEU A 105 -9.97 -3.03 1.45
N LEU A 106 -10.26 -2.76 2.72
CA LEU A 106 -10.97 -1.56 3.18
C LEU A 106 -9.95 -0.45 3.47
N ILE A 107 -10.00 0.64 2.69
CA ILE A 107 -9.11 1.79 2.81
C ILE A 107 -9.86 2.95 3.46
N ASN A 108 -9.42 3.37 4.62
CA ASN A 108 -9.95 4.54 5.34
C ASN A 108 -8.89 5.65 5.42
N VAL A 109 -9.33 6.89 5.50
CA VAL A 109 -8.49 7.97 5.99
C VAL A 109 -8.38 7.79 7.50
N ALA A 110 -7.17 7.67 8.02
CA ALA A 110 -6.97 7.57 9.46
C ALA A 110 -7.44 8.87 10.12
N ASP A 111 -8.14 8.75 11.24
CA ASP A 111 -8.61 9.89 12.00
C ASP A 111 -7.41 10.75 12.46
N THR A 112 -7.28 11.94 11.86
CA THR A 112 -6.24 12.90 12.21
C THR A 112 -6.56 13.71 13.46
N GLN A 113 -7.76 13.54 14.00
CA GLN A 113 -8.23 14.27 15.17
C GLN A 113 -7.87 13.61 16.50
N SER A 114 -7.30 12.41 16.49
CA SER A 114 -6.78 11.85 17.73
C SER A 114 -5.64 12.75 18.26
N PRO A 115 -5.65 13.16 19.55
CA PRO A 115 -4.64 14.06 20.13
C PRO A 115 -3.21 13.57 19.93
N GLU A 116 -3.02 12.27 19.90
CA GLU A 116 -1.73 11.62 19.69
C GLU A 116 -1.22 11.76 18.24
N ARG A 117 -2.13 11.68 17.26
CA ARG A 117 -1.79 11.84 15.84
C ARG A 117 -1.70 13.31 15.41
N ALA A 118 -2.52 14.18 15.98
CA ALA A 118 -2.47 15.62 15.71
C ALA A 118 -1.13 16.26 16.09
N SER A 119 -0.47 15.72 17.13
CA SER A 119 0.87 16.18 17.54
C SER A 119 2.00 15.65 16.65
N LEU A 120 1.78 14.55 15.94
CA LEU A 120 2.79 13.88 15.13
C LEU A 120 2.59 14.12 13.63
N ALA A 121 1.36 14.38 13.19
CA ALA A 121 1.01 14.53 11.78
C ALA A 121 1.14 16.00 11.34
N HIS A 122 2.17 16.33 10.65
CA HIS A 122 2.36 17.61 9.96
C HIS A 122 1.37 17.77 8.78
N GLY A 123 0.05 17.62 9.06
CA GLY A 123 -1.03 17.90 8.11
C GLY A 123 -1.10 16.97 6.87
N GLN A 124 -0.59 15.76 6.96
CA GLN A 124 -0.66 14.80 5.87
C GLN A 124 -1.67 13.71 6.16
N PRO A 125 -2.54 13.35 5.19
CA PRO A 125 -3.49 12.27 5.39
C PRO A 125 -2.74 10.96 5.59
N ALA A 126 -3.01 10.27 6.70
CA ALA A 126 -2.62 8.88 6.91
C ALA A 126 -3.76 7.98 6.44
N TYR A 127 -3.43 6.80 5.97
CA TYR A 127 -4.42 5.81 5.56
C TYR A 127 -4.30 4.58 6.46
N GLU A 128 -5.45 4.08 6.87
CA GLU A 128 -5.57 2.80 7.55
C GLU A 128 -6.26 1.82 6.61
N ILE A 129 -5.64 0.68 6.39
CA ILE A 129 -6.17 -0.36 5.51
C ILE A 129 -6.41 -1.61 6.32
N SER A 130 -7.62 -2.16 6.24
CA SER A 130 -7.97 -3.45 6.83
C SER A 130 -8.14 -4.49 5.73
N LEU A 131 -7.51 -5.65 5.90
CA LEU A 131 -7.76 -6.83 5.08
C LEU A 131 -8.80 -7.70 5.80
N LEU A 132 -9.97 -7.84 5.20
CA LEU A 132 -11.06 -8.69 5.68
C LEU A 132 -11.08 -9.99 4.91
N ASP A 133 -11.11 -11.11 5.61
CA ASP A 133 -11.48 -12.42 5.04
C ASP A 133 -13.00 -12.44 4.78
N ASN A 134 -13.41 -12.56 3.53
CA ASN A 134 -14.82 -12.48 3.15
C ASN A 134 -15.64 -13.71 3.57
N ALA A 135 -14.99 -14.86 3.74
CA ALA A 135 -15.66 -16.07 4.18
C ALA A 135 -15.90 -16.07 5.70
N ARG A 136 -14.91 -15.59 6.46
CA ARG A 136 -14.97 -15.53 7.92
C ARG A 136 -15.59 -14.23 8.46
N GLN A 137 -15.60 -13.17 7.63
CA GLN A 137 -16.03 -11.82 8.03
C GLN A 137 -15.19 -11.24 9.17
N GLU A 138 -13.89 -11.53 9.17
CA GLU A 138 -12.93 -11.14 10.18
C GLU A 138 -11.81 -10.30 9.55
N VAL A 139 -11.29 -9.34 10.33
CA VAL A 139 -10.11 -8.57 9.95
C VAL A 139 -8.88 -9.42 10.26
N VAL A 140 -8.15 -9.79 9.23
CA VAL A 140 -6.96 -10.65 9.34
C VAL A 140 -5.66 -9.88 9.35
N ALA A 141 -5.66 -8.66 8.81
CA ALA A 141 -4.49 -7.78 8.86
C ALA A 141 -4.89 -6.31 8.83
N ARG A 142 -4.04 -5.45 9.40
CA ARG A 142 -4.16 -4.00 9.36
C ARG A 142 -2.83 -3.39 8.92
N PHE A 143 -2.93 -2.39 8.05
CA PHE A 143 -1.78 -1.64 7.54
C PHE A 143 -2.03 -0.16 7.79
N ALA A 144 -1.04 0.54 8.32
CA ALA A 144 -1.08 1.98 8.47
C ALA A 144 0.01 2.61 7.61
N THR A 145 -0.36 3.59 6.79
CA THR A 145 0.58 4.31 5.94
C THR A 145 0.50 5.80 6.23
N GLU A 146 1.63 6.43 6.44
CA GLU A 146 1.70 7.88 6.40
C GLU A 146 1.75 8.36 4.95
N SER A 147 0.89 9.30 4.60
CA SER A 147 0.96 9.93 3.29
C SER A 147 2.10 10.95 3.29
N GLN A 148 3.14 10.70 2.53
CA GLN A 148 4.10 11.74 2.16
C GLN A 148 3.61 12.51 0.93
N ALA A 149 2.37 12.98 0.97
CA ALA A 149 1.85 13.82 -0.08
C ALA A 149 2.60 15.15 -0.06
N LYS A 150 3.55 15.31 -0.97
CA LYS A 150 4.15 16.63 -1.20
C LYS A 150 3.03 17.57 -1.62
N ARG A 151 3.04 18.81 -1.11
CA ARG A 151 2.10 19.86 -1.51
C ARG A 151 2.02 19.90 -3.05
N GLY A 152 0.81 19.78 -3.63
CA GLY A 152 0.59 19.74 -5.09
C GLY A 152 0.68 18.37 -5.75
N MET A 153 0.80 17.27 -4.99
CA MET A 153 0.70 15.94 -5.57
C MET A 153 -0.74 15.64 -6.00
N SER A 154 -0.94 15.21 -7.25
CA SER A 154 -2.27 14.82 -7.74
C SER A 154 -2.79 13.58 -7.01
N THR A 155 -4.12 13.48 -6.88
CA THR A 155 -4.84 12.33 -6.31
C THR A 155 -4.37 11.00 -6.90
N ARG A 156 -4.24 10.92 -8.22
CA ARG A 156 -3.78 9.72 -8.92
C ARG A 156 -2.40 9.26 -8.46
N LYS A 157 -1.45 10.21 -8.30
CA LYS A 157 -0.11 9.88 -7.79
C LYS A 157 -0.13 9.42 -6.33
N GLN A 158 -1.04 9.96 -5.52
CA GLN A 158 -1.24 9.52 -4.14
C GLN A 158 -1.78 8.08 -4.10
N ALA A 159 -2.83 7.80 -4.88
CA ALA A 159 -3.44 6.49 -5.01
C ALA A 159 -2.43 5.44 -5.51
N ASP A 160 -1.67 5.73 -6.58
CA ASP A 160 -0.63 4.84 -7.09
C ASP A 160 0.47 4.55 -6.05
N ARG A 161 0.82 5.54 -5.23
CA ARG A 161 1.83 5.37 -4.17
C ARG A 161 1.29 4.48 -3.05
N LEU A 162 0.04 4.70 -2.62
CA LEU A 162 -0.62 3.84 -1.65
C LEU A 162 -0.68 2.40 -2.15
N ALA A 163 -1.18 2.20 -3.38
CA ALA A 163 -1.33 0.89 -3.98
C ALA A 163 -0.01 0.11 -4.03
N ARG A 164 1.10 0.76 -4.44
CA ARG A 164 2.42 0.10 -4.44
C ARG A 164 2.87 -0.33 -3.05
N ARG A 165 2.62 0.50 -2.03
CA ARG A 165 3.00 0.18 -0.65
C ARG A 165 2.16 -0.93 -0.07
N LEU A 166 0.85 -0.86 -0.29
CA LEU A 166 -0.09 -1.86 0.19
C LEU A 166 0.21 -3.24 -0.41
N VAL A 167 0.35 -3.34 -1.74
CA VAL A 167 0.67 -4.62 -2.39
C VAL A 167 2.03 -5.14 -1.94
N GLY A 168 3.04 -4.27 -1.84
CA GLY A 168 4.34 -4.67 -1.29
C GLY A 168 4.29 -5.09 0.20
N ALA A 169 3.34 -4.58 1.00
CA ALA A 169 3.10 -5.06 2.36
C ALA A 169 2.43 -6.45 2.35
N LEU A 170 1.42 -6.66 1.51
CA LEU A 170 0.78 -7.96 1.33
C LEU A 170 1.76 -9.05 0.88
N GLU A 171 2.70 -8.70 -0.02
CA GLU A 171 3.79 -9.59 -0.46
C GLU A 171 4.73 -9.95 0.71
N ARG A 172 5.21 -8.95 1.47
CA ARG A 172 6.11 -9.17 2.61
C ARG A 172 5.50 -10.04 3.70
N GLU A 173 4.22 -9.81 3.99
CA GLU A 173 3.47 -10.58 4.98
C GLU A 173 2.97 -11.93 4.43
N SER A 174 3.36 -12.27 3.19
CA SER A 174 2.97 -13.52 2.52
C SER A 174 1.46 -13.75 2.49
N LEU A 175 0.66 -12.69 2.37
CA LEU A 175 -0.81 -12.74 2.30
C LEU A 175 -1.32 -12.95 0.87
N LEU A 176 -0.44 -12.88 -0.12
CA LEU A 176 -0.75 -13.16 -1.51
C LEU A 176 -0.48 -14.64 -1.83
N PHE A 177 -1.36 -15.24 -2.62
CA PHE A 177 -1.16 -16.61 -3.10
C PHE A 177 -0.03 -16.63 -4.13
N GLU A 178 1.03 -17.37 -3.87
CA GLU A 178 2.14 -17.52 -4.81
C GLU A 178 1.68 -18.41 -5.97
N ARG A 179 1.75 -17.88 -7.18
CA ARG A 179 1.56 -18.68 -8.39
C ARG A 179 2.89 -19.27 -8.83
N PRO A 180 2.93 -20.57 -9.15
CA PRO A 180 4.14 -21.21 -9.62
C PRO A 180 4.62 -20.67 -10.97
#